data_5fa24cb271a521cd6b9f32ca232ea15e
#
_entry.id   5fa24cb271a521cd6b9f32ca232ea15e
#
_cell.length_a   1.000
_cell.length_b   1.000
_cell.length_c   1.000
_cell.angle_alpha   90.00
_cell.angle_beta   90.00
_cell.angle_gamma   90.00
#
_symmetry.space_group_name_H-M   'P 1'
#
loop_
_entity.id
_entity.type
_entity.pdbx_description
1 polymer ?
#
loop_
_entity_poly.entity_id
_entity_poly.type
_entity_poly.pdbx_seq_one_letter_code
_entity_poly.pdbx_strand_id
1 'polypeptide(L)'
;GKGSVSAFLRSMAEAAGLSCHVYNSPHLCRFNERIRLNGNFISDDELIDVLSEVEGVNGSDPITFFESTTVAAFLAFSRHPADLLILETGLGGIFDSTNIVPDTACTIITPIAFDHEQFLGSDIATIARQKAGIMRSGRPSIWARQQPEAYAQLQQQARQLCVYVQTEGPVSYTHLRAHET
;
A
#
# COMPACT_ATOMS: atom_id res chain seq x y z
N GLY A 1 0.50 -8.88 10.02
CA GLY A 1 -0.31 -7.99 9.20
C GLY A 1 0.52 -7.19 8.19
N LYS A 2 -0.01 -6.06 7.72
CA LYS A 2 0.59 -5.23 6.67
C LYS A 2 2.05 -4.86 6.98
N GLY A 3 2.33 -4.24 8.13
CA GLY A 3 3.67 -3.79 8.50
C GLY A 3 4.71 -4.93 8.56
N SER A 4 4.31 -6.14 8.96
CA SER A 4 5.21 -7.31 8.91
C SER A 4 5.58 -7.69 7.48
N VAL A 5 4.60 -7.63 6.55
CA VAL A 5 4.85 -7.89 5.12
C VAL A 5 5.80 -6.85 4.55
N SER A 6 5.57 -5.55 4.85
CA SER A 6 6.47 -4.46 4.44
C SER A 6 7.90 -4.68 4.95
N ALA A 7 8.05 -5.09 6.22
CA ALA A 7 9.36 -5.36 6.82
C ALA A 7 10.08 -6.55 6.15
N PHE A 8 9.37 -7.63 5.84
CA PHE A 8 9.95 -8.78 5.13
C PHE A 8 10.35 -8.41 3.70
N LEU A 9 9.49 -7.71 2.96
CA LEU A 9 9.81 -7.27 1.61
C LEU A 9 11.04 -6.38 1.59
N ARG A 10 11.11 -5.40 2.52
CA ARG A 10 12.30 -4.57 2.67
C ARG A 10 13.55 -5.40 2.90
N SER A 11 13.52 -6.30 3.89
CA SER A 11 14.68 -7.13 4.23
C SER A 11 15.13 -8.03 3.06
N MET A 12 14.17 -8.54 2.28
CA MET A 12 14.47 -9.33 1.07
C MET A 12 15.07 -8.47 -0.03
N ALA A 13 14.55 -7.26 -0.26
CA ALA A 13 15.09 -6.33 -1.25
C ALA A 13 16.53 -5.92 -0.89
N GLU A 14 16.76 -5.53 0.36
CA GLU A 14 18.09 -5.16 0.87
C GLU A 14 19.09 -6.34 0.75
N ALA A 15 18.67 -7.56 1.08
CA ALA A 15 19.48 -8.76 0.93
C ALA A 15 19.81 -9.09 -0.54
N ALA A 16 18.95 -8.68 -1.48
CA ALA A 16 19.19 -8.77 -2.91
C ALA A 16 20.03 -7.61 -3.47
N GLY A 17 20.50 -6.69 -2.63
CA GLY A 17 21.31 -5.53 -3.02
C GLY A 17 20.49 -4.38 -3.63
N LEU A 18 19.16 -4.38 -3.47
CA LEU A 18 18.29 -3.32 -3.96
C LEU A 18 18.13 -2.21 -2.91
N SER A 19 18.17 -0.96 -3.36
CA SER A 19 17.81 0.19 -2.56
C SER A 19 16.29 0.25 -2.41
N CYS A 20 15.81 0.52 -1.19
CA CYS A 20 14.39 0.42 -0.90
C CYS A 20 13.90 1.57 -0.03
N HIS A 21 12.83 2.23 -0.49
CA HIS A 21 12.04 3.14 0.32
C HIS A 21 10.84 2.42 0.92
N VAL A 22 10.42 2.84 2.12
CA VAL A 22 9.26 2.26 2.78
C VAL A 22 8.41 3.34 3.44
N TYR A 23 7.11 3.28 3.24
CA TYR A 23 6.12 4.03 4.00
C TYR A 23 5.26 3.09 4.81
N ASN A 24 5.25 3.26 6.15
CA ASN A 24 4.48 2.46 7.10
C ASN A 24 3.63 3.32 8.03
N SER A 25 2.54 2.76 8.56
CA SER A 25 1.73 3.40 9.59
C SER A 25 0.99 2.37 10.46
N PRO A 26 0.78 2.69 11.75
CA PRO A 26 1.39 3.78 12.52
C PRO A 26 2.86 3.51 12.87
N HIS A 27 3.54 4.50 13.46
CA HIS A 27 4.83 4.31 14.12
C HIS A 27 4.65 3.72 15.53
N LEU A 28 5.70 3.12 16.08
CA LEU A 28 5.69 2.55 17.42
C LEU A 28 6.26 3.52 18.48
N CYS A 29 7.42 4.10 18.23
CA CYS A 29 8.12 4.97 19.16
C CYS A 29 8.32 6.37 18.58
N ARG A 30 8.83 6.49 17.36
CA ARG A 30 9.18 7.76 16.73
C ARG A 30 8.48 7.93 15.40
N PHE A 31 8.03 9.14 15.10
CA PHE A 31 7.37 9.48 13.85
C PHE A 31 8.17 9.08 12.60
N ASN A 32 9.49 9.26 12.64
CA ASN A 32 10.43 8.93 11.55
C ASN A 32 10.32 7.46 11.07
N GLU A 33 9.83 6.54 11.93
CA GLU A 33 9.61 5.14 11.55
C GLU A 33 8.67 4.97 10.37
N ARG A 34 7.80 5.97 10.12
CA ARG A 34 6.85 5.95 9.01
C ARG A 34 7.52 6.07 7.65
N ILE A 35 8.69 6.71 7.58
CA ILE A 35 9.38 7.03 6.32
C ILE A 35 10.80 6.47 6.38
N ARG A 36 11.09 5.51 5.52
CA ARG A 36 12.45 4.99 5.34
C ARG A 36 12.98 5.36 3.96
N LEU A 37 14.17 5.91 3.94
CA LEU A 37 14.92 6.29 2.75
C LEU A 37 16.15 5.38 2.64
N ASN A 38 16.18 4.51 1.65
CA ASN A 38 17.30 3.58 1.41
C ASN A 38 17.73 2.83 2.68
N GLY A 39 16.76 2.24 3.37
CA GLY A 39 16.98 1.43 4.58
C GLY A 39 17.02 2.21 5.90
N ASN A 40 17.26 3.53 5.89
CA ASN A 40 17.36 4.35 7.09
C ASN A 40 16.06 5.11 7.35
N PHE A 41 15.77 5.43 8.60
CA PHE A 41 14.69 6.37 8.91
C PHE A 41 15.05 7.77 8.40
N ILE A 42 14.04 8.50 7.92
CA ILE A 42 14.21 9.91 7.58
C ILE A 42 14.77 10.68 8.78
N SER A 43 15.72 11.59 8.56
CA SER A 43 16.26 12.45 9.62
C SER A 43 15.23 13.44 10.12
N ASP A 44 15.42 13.98 11.33
CA ASP A 44 14.52 15.00 11.87
C ASP A 44 14.54 16.26 11.01
N ASP A 45 15.73 16.67 10.54
CA ASP A 45 15.89 17.86 9.70
C ASP A 45 15.14 17.71 8.36
N GLU A 46 15.33 16.58 7.66
CA GLU A 46 14.65 16.33 6.39
C GLU A 46 13.14 16.16 6.56
N LEU A 47 12.70 15.53 7.65
CA LEU A 47 11.28 15.42 7.97
C LEU A 47 10.64 16.79 8.18
N ILE A 48 11.32 17.69 8.91
CA ILE A 48 10.87 19.06 9.12
C ILE A 48 10.81 19.81 7.79
N ASP A 49 11.82 19.67 6.95
CA ASP A 49 11.88 20.32 5.63
C ASP A 49 10.70 19.92 4.74
N VAL A 50 10.45 18.62 4.58
CA VAL A 50 9.35 18.15 3.71
C VAL A 50 7.98 18.49 4.28
N LEU A 51 7.79 18.44 5.59
CA LEU A 51 6.53 18.82 6.22
C LEU A 51 6.27 20.33 6.08
N SER A 52 7.31 21.17 6.27
CA SER A 52 7.21 22.62 6.10
C SER A 52 6.87 23.01 4.66
N GLU A 53 7.44 22.30 3.68
CA GLU A 53 7.12 22.54 2.27
C GLU A 53 5.67 22.14 1.95
N VAL A 54 5.21 20.99 2.45
CA VAL A 54 3.82 20.56 2.29
C VAL A 54 2.87 21.57 2.92
N GLU A 55 3.15 22.05 4.12
CA GLU A 55 2.36 23.09 4.79
C GLU A 55 2.35 24.39 3.99
N GLY A 56 3.50 24.81 3.51
CA GLY A 56 3.63 26.04 2.69
C GLY A 56 2.83 25.98 1.39
N VAL A 57 2.82 24.83 0.71
CA VAL A 57 2.05 24.64 -0.52
C VAL A 57 0.55 24.50 -0.24
N ASN A 58 0.19 23.74 0.81
CA ASN A 58 -1.21 23.51 1.19
C ASN A 58 -1.91 24.78 1.68
N GLY A 59 -1.18 25.69 2.32
CA GLY A 59 -1.72 26.93 2.88
C GLY A 59 -2.80 26.68 3.92
N SER A 60 -3.99 27.21 3.68
CA SER A 60 -5.15 27.08 4.59
C SER A 60 -6.15 26.01 4.17
N ASP A 61 -5.88 25.25 3.13
CA ASP A 61 -6.81 24.23 2.65
C ASP A 61 -6.90 23.07 3.66
N PRO A 62 -8.10 22.50 3.89
CA PRO A 62 -8.26 21.38 4.79
C PRO A 62 -7.45 20.17 4.30
N ILE A 63 -6.61 19.67 5.18
CA ILE A 63 -5.83 18.43 4.94
C ILE A 63 -5.78 17.60 6.22
N THR A 64 -5.94 16.30 6.11
CA THR A 64 -5.81 15.42 7.27
C THR A 64 -4.35 15.17 7.62
N PHE A 65 -4.09 14.80 8.86
CA PHE A 65 -2.76 14.40 9.32
C PHE A 65 -2.17 13.27 8.45
N PHE A 66 -2.99 12.29 8.06
CA PHE A 66 -2.50 11.18 7.24
C PHE A 66 -2.18 11.61 5.81
N GLU A 67 -3.00 12.45 5.20
CA GLU A 67 -2.73 13.03 3.87
C GLU A 67 -1.45 13.85 3.88
N SER A 68 -1.31 14.79 4.81
CA SER A 68 -0.11 15.62 4.94
C SER A 68 1.16 14.78 5.08
N THR A 69 1.14 13.78 5.97
CA THR A 69 2.31 12.90 6.18
C THR A 69 2.60 11.99 4.99
N THR A 70 1.57 11.57 4.26
CA THR A 70 1.74 10.79 3.03
C THR A 70 2.36 11.62 1.92
N VAL A 71 1.90 12.85 1.72
CA VAL A 71 2.49 13.79 0.74
C VAL A 71 3.94 14.08 1.08
N ALA A 72 4.26 14.35 2.36
CA ALA A 72 5.63 14.54 2.82
C ALA A 72 6.53 13.33 2.53
N ALA A 73 5.99 12.12 2.73
CA ALA A 73 6.71 10.90 2.39
C ALA A 73 7.00 10.79 0.88
N PHE A 74 6.02 11.06 0.02
CA PHE A 74 6.22 11.05 -1.44
C PHE A 74 7.20 12.13 -1.88
N LEU A 75 7.17 13.30 -1.25
CA LEU A 75 8.14 14.37 -1.51
C LEU A 75 9.56 13.92 -1.16
N ALA A 76 9.76 13.32 0.01
CA ALA A 76 11.04 12.75 0.41
C ALA A 76 11.52 11.67 -0.58
N PHE A 77 10.64 10.73 -0.97
CA PHE A 77 10.97 9.67 -1.93
C PHE A 77 11.36 10.24 -3.30
N SER A 78 10.72 11.31 -3.75
CA SER A 78 11.05 11.94 -5.03
C SER A 78 12.45 12.57 -5.07
N ARG A 79 13.03 12.88 -3.92
CA ARG A 79 14.37 13.48 -3.78
C ARG A 79 15.49 12.44 -3.73
N HIS A 80 15.14 11.19 -3.47
CA HIS A 80 16.11 10.11 -3.34
C HIS A 80 15.81 9.00 -4.37
N PRO A 81 16.79 8.60 -5.21
CA PRO A 81 16.58 7.46 -6.09
C PRO A 81 16.56 6.15 -5.29
N ALA A 82 15.70 5.22 -5.68
CA ALA A 82 15.63 3.87 -5.15
C ALA A 82 15.09 2.90 -6.20
N ASP A 83 15.45 1.62 -6.06
CA ASP A 83 15.00 0.56 -6.95
C ASP A 83 13.56 0.12 -6.63
N LEU A 84 13.15 0.25 -5.37
CA LEU A 84 11.85 -0.21 -4.89
C LEU A 84 11.24 0.77 -3.90
N LEU A 85 9.93 0.99 -4.04
CA LEU A 85 9.11 1.70 -3.06
C LEU A 85 8.02 0.75 -2.52
N ILE A 86 8.00 0.54 -1.21
CA ILE A 86 7.01 -0.24 -0.49
C ILE A 86 6.06 0.72 0.23
N LEU A 87 4.77 0.66 -0.12
CA LEU A 87 3.73 1.50 0.46
C LEU A 87 2.76 0.66 1.28
N GLU A 88 2.69 0.90 2.58
CA GLU A 88 1.64 0.34 3.42
C GLU A 88 0.40 1.22 3.36
N THR A 89 -0.73 0.67 2.92
CA THR A 89 -2.04 1.33 2.98
C THR A 89 -2.44 1.64 4.41
N GLY A 90 -2.81 2.86 4.70
CA GLY A 90 -3.25 3.27 6.02
C GLY A 90 -4.62 2.70 6.36
N LEU A 91 -5.65 3.11 5.62
CA LEU A 91 -7.03 2.72 5.86
C LEU A 91 -7.77 2.38 4.55
N GLY A 92 -8.52 1.25 4.56
CA GLY A 92 -9.32 0.85 3.40
C GLY A 92 -8.47 0.46 2.19
N GLY A 93 -8.46 1.28 1.17
CA GLY A 93 -7.72 1.10 -0.08
C GLY A 93 -8.11 2.12 -1.13
N ILE A 94 -9.39 2.13 -1.58
CA ILE A 94 -9.86 3.00 -2.69
C ILE A 94 -9.48 4.47 -2.46
N PHE A 95 -9.76 4.99 -1.28
CA PHE A 95 -9.58 6.41 -0.93
C PHE A 95 -8.36 6.65 -0.03
N ASP A 96 -7.50 5.65 0.11
CA ASP A 96 -6.29 5.83 0.90
C ASP A 96 -5.31 6.76 0.19
N SER A 97 -4.68 7.67 0.94
CA SER A 97 -3.74 8.66 0.38
C SER A 97 -2.55 8.00 -0.33
N THR A 98 -2.19 6.76 0.05
CA THR A 98 -1.12 6.02 -0.64
C THR A 98 -1.55 5.47 -1.99
N ASN A 99 -2.86 5.46 -2.29
CA ASN A 99 -3.42 4.85 -3.50
C ASN A 99 -3.36 5.75 -4.76
N ILE A 100 -2.54 6.78 -4.74
CA ILE A 100 -2.36 7.72 -5.85
C ILE A 100 -1.37 7.23 -6.92
N VAL A 101 -0.56 6.21 -6.63
CA VAL A 101 0.43 5.67 -7.57
C VAL A 101 -0.27 4.86 -8.66
N PRO A 102 -0.26 5.31 -9.93
CA PRO A 102 -1.01 4.64 -10.99
C PRO A 102 -0.34 3.35 -11.47
N ASP A 103 0.98 3.29 -11.42
CA ASP A 103 1.78 2.20 -11.99
C ASP A 103 2.52 1.43 -10.89
N THR A 104 1.79 0.57 -10.18
CA THR A 104 2.37 -0.29 -9.15
C THR A 104 2.90 -1.58 -9.76
N ALA A 105 4.09 -2.03 -9.33
CA ALA A 105 4.66 -3.31 -9.79
C ALA A 105 3.82 -4.51 -9.34
N CYS A 106 3.29 -4.46 -8.10
CA CYS A 106 2.48 -5.52 -7.51
C CYS A 106 1.65 -4.95 -6.36
N THR A 107 0.52 -5.57 -6.08
CA THR A 107 -0.27 -5.30 -4.87
C THR A 107 -0.35 -6.53 -3.98
N ILE A 108 -0.36 -6.33 -2.65
CA ILE A 108 -0.41 -7.42 -1.69
C ILE A 108 -1.57 -7.19 -0.74
N ILE A 109 -2.45 -8.18 -0.61
CA ILE A 109 -3.60 -8.13 0.28
C ILE A 109 -3.41 -9.18 1.39
N THR A 110 -3.19 -8.69 2.59
CA THR A 110 -3.10 -9.52 3.81
C THR A 110 -4.48 -10.03 4.22
N PRO A 111 -4.61 -10.96 5.19
CA PRO A 111 -5.91 -11.45 5.62
C PRO A 111 -6.84 -10.31 6.00
N ILE A 112 -8.04 -10.33 5.44
CA ILE A 112 -9.09 -9.35 5.71
C ILE A 112 -9.90 -9.84 6.89
N ALA A 113 -10.06 -8.98 7.89
CA ALA A 113 -10.90 -9.17 9.07
C ALA A 113 -11.66 -7.89 9.35
N PHE A 114 -12.57 -7.94 10.29
CA PHE A 114 -13.24 -6.75 10.81
C PHE A 114 -12.20 -5.83 11.44
N ASP A 115 -12.06 -4.64 10.90
CA ASP A 115 -11.18 -3.59 11.36
C ASP A 115 -11.74 -2.25 10.90
N HIS A 116 -11.64 -1.24 11.75
CA HIS A 116 -12.13 0.12 11.43
C HIS A 116 -13.59 0.18 10.93
N GLU A 117 -14.48 -0.61 11.53
CA GLU A 117 -15.88 -0.75 11.10
C GLU A 117 -16.61 0.60 10.97
N GLN A 118 -16.25 1.58 11.81
CA GLN A 118 -16.80 2.94 11.77
C GLN A 118 -16.55 3.66 10.44
N PHE A 119 -15.49 3.28 9.70
CA PHE A 119 -15.08 3.92 8.46
C PHE A 119 -15.27 3.02 7.23
N LEU A 120 -15.10 1.73 7.38
CA LEU A 120 -15.08 0.78 6.26
C LEU A 120 -16.39 0.00 6.10
N GLY A 121 -17.30 0.12 7.07
CA GLY A 121 -18.55 -0.64 7.10
C GLY A 121 -18.45 -1.88 8.00
N SER A 122 -19.63 -2.43 8.31
CA SER A 122 -19.82 -3.53 9.26
C SER A 122 -19.90 -4.92 8.62
N ASP A 123 -19.57 -5.04 7.33
CA ASP A 123 -19.56 -6.32 6.64
C ASP A 123 -18.24 -6.56 5.90
N ILE A 124 -17.81 -7.82 5.88
CA ILE A 124 -16.52 -8.24 5.29
C ILE A 124 -16.48 -7.97 3.78
N ALA A 125 -17.60 -8.07 3.09
CA ALA A 125 -17.65 -7.85 1.64
C ALA A 125 -17.36 -6.37 1.30
N THR A 126 -17.92 -5.44 2.06
CA THR A 126 -17.65 -3.99 1.90
C THR A 126 -16.21 -3.67 2.22
N ILE A 127 -15.66 -4.19 3.33
CA ILE A 127 -14.25 -4.02 3.70
C ILE A 127 -13.33 -4.57 2.59
N ALA A 128 -13.63 -5.76 2.07
CA ALA A 128 -12.87 -6.38 1.00
C ALA A 128 -12.91 -5.56 -0.30
N ARG A 129 -14.05 -4.99 -0.65
CA ARG A 129 -14.21 -4.11 -1.82
C ARG A 129 -13.35 -2.85 -1.69
N GLN A 130 -13.33 -2.23 -0.52
CA GLN A 130 -12.46 -1.08 -0.25
C GLN A 130 -10.98 -1.45 -0.43
N LYS A 131 -10.55 -2.60 0.12
CA LYS A 131 -9.16 -3.06 0.00
C LYS A 131 -8.79 -3.48 -1.42
N ALA A 132 -9.72 -4.05 -2.18
CA ALA A 132 -9.53 -4.41 -3.58
C ALA A 132 -9.20 -3.20 -4.47
N GLY A 133 -9.56 -1.99 -4.05
CA GLY A 133 -9.31 -0.75 -4.80
C GLY A 133 -7.85 -0.38 -4.98
N ILE A 134 -6.92 -1.06 -4.31
CA ILE A 134 -5.48 -0.88 -4.58
C ILE A 134 -4.99 -1.64 -5.80
N MET A 135 -5.76 -2.60 -6.32
CA MET A 135 -5.38 -3.37 -7.51
C MET A 135 -5.28 -2.46 -8.74
N ARG A 136 -4.37 -2.80 -9.65
CA ARG A 136 -4.15 -2.07 -10.92
C ARG A 136 -4.36 -3.00 -12.10
N SER A 137 -4.94 -2.47 -13.16
CA SER A 137 -5.19 -3.21 -14.41
C SER A 137 -3.92 -3.80 -14.96
N GLY A 138 -3.95 -5.10 -15.28
CA GLY A 138 -2.82 -5.82 -15.86
C GLY A 138 -1.63 -6.03 -14.91
N ARG A 139 -1.72 -5.65 -13.65
CA ARG A 139 -0.64 -5.82 -12.67
C ARG A 139 -0.94 -7.00 -11.73
N PRO A 140 0.09 -7.71 -11.25
CA PRO A 140 -0.10 -8.83 -10.33
C PRO A 140 -0.62 -8.38 -8.96
N SER A 141 -1.39 -9.26 -8.32
CA SER A 141 -1.84 -9.10 -6.93
C SER A 141 -1.66 -10.40 -6.17
N ILE A 142 -1.02 -10.34 -5.03
CA ILE A 142 -0.74 -11.48 -4.16
C ILE A 142 -1.69 -11.40 -2.96
N TRP A 143 -2.42 -12.49 -2.70
CA TRP A 143 -3.38 -12.53 -1.60
C TRP A 143 -3.00 -13.60 -0.59
N ALA A 144 -2.96 -13.23 0.66
CA ALA A 144 -3.00 -14.20 1.75
C ALA A 144 -4.35 -14.90 1.76
N ARG A 145 -4.46 -16.01 2.51
CA ARG A 145 -5.72 -16.73 2.69
C ARG A 145 -6.82 -15.80 3.19
N GLN A 146 -8.00 -15.86 2.56
CA GLN A 146 -9.15 -15.01 2.82
C GLN A 146 -10.37 -15.84 3.24
N GLN A 147 -11.30 -15.20 3.96
CA GLN A 147 -12.63 -15.73 4.16
C GLN A 147 -13.40 -15.75 2.83
N PRO A 148 -14.37 -16.67 2.63
CA PRO A 148 -15.08 -16.83 1.35
C PRO A 148 -15.69 -15.53 0.81
N GLU A 149 -16.32 -14.74 1.67
CA GLU A 149 -16.98 -13.47 1.28
C GLU A 149 -15.96 -12.41 0.82
N ALA A 150 -14.84 -12.28 1.55
CA ALA A 150 -13.75 -11.39 1.16
C ALA A 150 -13.12 -11.85 -0.16
N TYR A 151 -12.84 -13.14 -0.29
CA TYR A 151 -12.29 -13.72 -1.50
C TYR A 151 -13.14 -13.46 -2.73
N ALA A 152 -14.47 -13.61 -2.62
CA ALA A 152 -15.40 -13.36 -3.72
C ALA A 152 -15.33 -11.90 -4.22
N GLN A 153 -15.24 -10.92 -3.32
CA GLN A 153 -15.11 -9.51 -3.69
C GLN A 153 -13.76 -9.20 -4.35
N LEU A 154 -12.66 -9.73 -3.78
CA LEU A 154 -11.34 -9.59 -4.39
C LEU A 154 -11.31 -10.20 -5.80
N GLN A 155 -11.90 -11.37 -5.97
CA GLN A 155 -11.94 -12.06 -7.26
C GLN A 155 -12.78 -11.30 -8.29
N GLN A 156 -13.90 -10.72 -7.88
CA GLN A 156 -14.72 -9.88 -8.75
C GLN A 156 -13.91 -8.69 -9.28
N GLN A 157 -13.23 -7.96 -8.42
CA GLN A 157 -12.39 -6.82 -8.80
C GLN A 157 -11.22 -7.24 -9.70
N ALA A 158 -10.55 -8.34 -9.36
CA ALA A 158 -9.43 -8.84 -10.14
C ALA A 158 -9.82 -9.22 -11.57
N ARG A 159 -11.01 -9.81 -11.76
CA ARG A 159 -11.56 -10.12 -13.09
C ARG A 159 -11.83 -8.85 -13.90
N GLN A 160 -12.45 -7.84 -13.27
CA GLN A 160 -12.75 -6.55 -13.94
C GLN A 160 -11.49 -5.83 -14.42
N LEU A 161 -10.41 -5.92 -13.66
CA LEU A 161 -9.13 -5.26 -13.94
C LEU A 161 -8.13 -6.16 -14.68
N CYS A 162 -8.50 -7.39 -15.04
CA CYS A 162 -7.58 -8.37 -15.64
C CYS A 162 -6.29 -8.57 -14.82
N VAL A 163 -6.43 -8.65 -13.50
CA VAL A 163 -5.32 -8.80 -12.57
C VAL A 163 -4.86 -10.26 -12.53
N TYR A 164 -3.56 -10.47 -12.64
CA TYR A 164 -2.97 -11.78 -12.36
C TYR A 164 -2.92 -11.99 -10.83
N VAL A 165 -3.62 -13.02 -10.35
CA VAL A 165 -3.75 -13.27 -8.91
C VAL A 165 -2.89 -14.48 -8.52
N GLN A 166 -2.08 -14.29 -7.47
CA GLN A 166 -1.40 -15.35 -6.76
C GLN A 166 -1.94 -15.43 -5.33
N THR A 167 -2.37 -16.63 -4.91
CA THR A 167 -2.90 -16.86 -3.55
C THR A 167 -1.99 -17.78 -2.76
N GLU A 168 -2.02 -17.64 -1.44
CA GLU A 168 -1.41 -18.59 -0.51
C GLU A 168 -2.18 -19.93 -0.56
N GLY A 169 -1.51 -21.02 -0.92
CA GLY A 169 -2.08 -22.37 -1.01
C GLY A 169 -1.40 -23.22 -2.09
N PRO A 170 -1.80 -24.49 -2.30
CA PRO A 170 -1.28 -25.27 -3.40
C PRO A 170 -1.58 -24.53 -4.70
N VAL A 171 -0.53 -24.26 -5.46
CA VAL A 171 -0.48 -23.34 -6.60
C VAL A 171 -1.63 -23.60 -7.57
N SER A 172 -2.68 -22.80 -7.50
CA SER A 172 -3.74 -22.76 -8.49
C SER A 172 -3.50 -21.52 -9.36
N TYR A 173 -2.79 -21.70 -10.47
CA TYR A 173 -2.67 -20.68 -11.49
C TYR A 173 -3.99 -20.57 -12.24
N THR A 174 -4.85 -19.66 -11.84
CA THR A 174 -5.96 -19.25 -12.70
C THR A 174 -5.43 -18.26 -13.73
N HIS A 175 -5.01 -18.78 -14.87
CA HIS A 175 -4.80 -17.95 -16.06
C HIS A 175 -6.16 -17.41 -16.52
N LEU A 176 -6.44 -16.16 -16.22
CA LEU A 176 -7.44 -15.41 -16.95
C LEU A 176 -6.83 -15.09 -18.32
N ARG A 177 -6.98 -15.99 -19.29
CA ARG A 177 -6.71 -15.62 -20.68
C ARG A 177 -7.71 -14.55 -21.08
N ALA A 178 -7.21 -13.40 -21.53
CA ALA A 178 -8.00 -12.49 -22.32
C ALA A 178 -8.52 -13.27 -23.53
N HIS A 179 -9.83 -13.29 -23.74
CA HIS A 179 -10.38 -13.79 -24.98
C HIS A 179 -10.00 -12.78 -26.06
N GLU A 180 -9.09 -13.20 -26.93
CA GLU A 180 -8.91 -12.56 -28.23
C GLU A 180 -10.21 -12.76 -29.02
N THR A 181 -10.85 -11.64 -29.36
CA THR A 181 -11.81 -11.51 -30.45
C THR A 181 -11.28 -10.52 -31.44
#